data_92d7271ecac163686cb0c4c6d6ab4112
#
_entry.id   92d7271ecac163686cb0c4c6d6ab4112
#
_cell.length_a   1.000
_cell.length_b   1.000
_cell.length_c   1.000
_cell.angle_alpha   90.00
_cell.angle_beta   90.00
_cell.angle_gamma   90.00
#
_symmetry.space_group_name_H-M   'P 1'
#
loop_
_entity.id
_entity.type
_entity.pdbx_description
1 polymer ?
#
loop_
_entity_poly.entity_id
_entity_poly.type
_entity_poly.pdbx_seq_one_letter_code
_entity_poly.pdbx_strand_id
1 'polypeptide(L)'
;MKFFDILRTANHNLFRNKVRTMLTVIAIFVGSFTIILNVAINTGVNSFIDEQTASLGGDNFIMLMPSGSSEMASSMVASSEPVEFVEKKTGETEVGAFSDEDIEKLKQIDGIDADSFYSPAPLSGTGYYASDKTDKKYEIQNLMILPPGNFKIPLAAGELVDQNEEAKKKNQVVLAPGYREALGYETDEDIIGQTITISIKNEILDKWTAIDVEVVGVEASGIVSSSMGTLISHAVYDALADAVYEGYPSEYRDKQPNYYIMATYDTNRFSEDEIKQAIADAGYEAWTVSDMMGMIRTFFDAIMIVFTIFGSIALLAAAIGIINTLLMSVEERTREIGLDKALGMSSGRVFTEFAVEAISLGFWGSAFGVVVAMFIGTLANSAVHAPGGFLAELPTFNLFEFTASNIIPFMIIIMFIAFLAGTIPAWKAAHKNPIDALRYE
;
A
#
# COMPACT_ATOMS: atom_id res chain seq x y z
N MET A 1 -25.18 41.28 17.36
CA MET A 1 -24.32 40.19 17.92
C MET A 1 -23.24 39.91 16.94
N LYS A 2 -22.00 39.74 17.42
CA LYS A 2 -20.85 39.32 16.60
C LYS A 2 -21.00 37.80 16.32
N PHE A 3 -20.44 37.30 15.25
CA PHE A 3 -20.47 35.85 14.87
C PHE A 3 -20.07 34.91 16.03
N PHE A 4 -19.11 35.33 16.82
CA PHE A 4 -18.68 34.60 18.03
C PHE A 4 -19.75 34.45 19.10
N ASP A 5 -20.68 35.44 19.23
CA ASP A 5 -21.76 35.36 20.18
C ASP A 5 -22.78 34.31 19.76
N ILE A 6 -23.05 34.18 18.45
CA ILE A 6 -23.93 33.15 17.88
C ILE A 6 -23.36 31.77 18.14
N LEU A 7 -22.05 31.59 17.86
CA LEU A 7 -21.36 30.31 18.08
C LEU A 7 -21.38 29.90 19.57
N ARG A 8 -21.16 30.86 20.47
CA ARG A 8 -21.23 30.61 21.94
C ARG A 8 -22.60 30.23 22.38
N THR A 9 -23.62 30.93 21.90
CA THR A 9 -25.03 30.65 22.22
C THR A 9 -25.44 29.30 21.66
N ALA A 10 -25.10 28.97 20.41
CA ALA A 10 -25.37 27.68 19.78
C ALA A 10 -24.76 26.51 20.59
N ASN A 11 -23.49 26.60 20.95
CA ASN A 11 -22.83 25.57 21.76
C ASN A 11 -23.50 25.45 23.16
N HIS A 12 -23.85 26.56 23.81
CA HIS A 12 -24.55 26.51 25.12
C HIS A 12 -25.90 25.81 25.03
N ASN A 13 -26.64 26.09 23.97
CA ASN A 13 -27.97 25.50 23.73
C ASN A 13 -27.90 24.00 23.48
N LEU A 14 -26.89 23.54 22.69
CA LEU A 14 -26.69 22.13 22.42
C LEU A 14 -26.50 21.29 23.68
N PHE A 15 -25.77 21.80 24.67
CA PHE A 15 -25.48 21.06 25.90
C PHE A 15 -26.62 21.16 26.96
N ARG A 16 -27.72 21.85 26.66
CA ARG A 16 -28.90 21.91 27.57
C ARG A 16 -29.58 20.53 27.65
N ASN A 17 -29.66 19.77 26.54
CA ASN A 17 -30.19 18.42 26.47
C ASN A 17 -29.10 17.37 26.21
N LYS A 18 -28.24 17.16 27.22
CA LYS A 18 -27.00 16.38 27.12
C LYS A 18 -27.16 15.02 26.48
N VAL A 19 -28.17 14.22 26.86
CA VAL A 19 -28.37 12.85 26.35
C VAL A 19 -28.65 12.84 24.85
N ARG A 20 -29.54 13.73 24.39
CA ARG A 20 -29.96 13.82 22.99
C ARG A 20 -28.77 14.29 22.10
N THR A 21 -28.11 15.36 22.55
CA THR A 21 -26.92 15.89 21.86
C THR A 21 -25.83 14.83 21.78
N MET A 22 -25.58 14.11 22.88
CA MET A 22 -24.59 13.03 22.91
C MET A 22 -24.92 11.91 21.92
N LEU A 23 -26.20 11.46 21.87
CA LEU A 23 -26.63 10.44 20.92
C LEU A 23 -26.46 10.88 19.47
N THR A 24 -26.77 12.15 19.15
CA THR A 24 -26.57 12.70 17.80
C THR A 24 -25.10 12.83 17.46
N VAL A 25 -24.26 13.30 18.39
CA VAL A 25 -22.80 13.38 18.21
C VAL A 25 -22.20 11.99 18.02
N ILE A 26 -22.66 10.97 18.77
CA ILE A 26 -22.23 9.57 18.59
C ILE A 26 -22.60 9.06 17.19
N ALA A 27 -23.79 9.36 16.70
CA ALA A 27 -24.20 8.95 15.35
C ALA A 27 -23.31 9.58 14.27
N ILE A 28 -23.00 10.87 14.40
CA ILE A 28 -22.07 11.58 13.48
C ILE A 28 -20.65 11.01 13.63
N PHE A 29 -20.21 10.76 14.87
CA PHE A 29 -18.93 10.16 15.19
C PHE A 29 -18.72 8.83 14.47
N VAL A 30 -19.67 7.90 14.52
CA VAL A 30 -19.54 6.59 13.86
C VAL A 30 -19.34 6.76 12.36
N GLY A 31 -20.13 7.60 11.69
CA GLY A 31 -19.99 7.85 10.27
C GLY A 31 -18.68 8.56 9.90
N SER A 32 -18.30 9.59 10.67
CA SER A 32 -17.06 10.33 10.45
C SER A 32 -15.83 9.48 10.73
N PHE A 33 -15.82 8.71 11.80
CA PHE A 33 -14.76 7.77 12.14
C PHE A 33 -14.49 6.76 11.02
N THR A 34 -15.55 6.13 10.49
CA THR A 34 -15.43 5.16 9.40
C THR A 34 -14.85 5.80 8.14
N ILE A 35 -15.33 6.98 7.75
CA ILE A 35 -14.84 7.68 6.56
C ILE A 35 -13.39 8.13 6.75
N ILE A 36 -13.04 8.67 7.91
CA ILE A 36 -11.67 9.15 8.18
C ILE A 36 -10.67 8.00 8.21
N LEU A 37 -11.02 6.83 8.79
CA LEU A 37 -10.19 5.63 8.68
C LEU A 37 -10.00 5.19 7.23
N ASN A 38 -11.08 5.20 6.44
CA ASN A 38 -11.01 4.86 5.03
C ASN A 38 -10.07 5.80 4.26
N VAL A 39 -10.17 7.11 4.51
CA VAL A 39 -9.28 8.12 3.93
C VAL A 39 -7.83 7.90 4.36
N ALA A 40 -7.61 7.55 5.64
CA ALA A 40 -6.27 7.27 6.15
C ALA A 40 -5.63 6.04 5.50
N ILE A 41 -6.40 4.97 5.26
CA ILE A 41 -5.94 3.79 4.51
C ILE A 41 -5.60 4.18 3.07
N ASN A 42 -6.49 4.92 2.39
CA ASN A 42 -6.23 5.38 1.03
C ASN A 42 -4.93 6.19 0.93
N THR A 43 -4.72 7.10 1.88
CA THR A 43 -3.49 7.89 1.94
C THR A 43 -2.26 7.00 2.15
N GLY A 44 -2.30 6.10 3.13
CA GLY A 44 -1.18 5.21 3.43
C GLY A 44 -0.82 4.28 2.27
N VAL A 45 -1.82 3.68 1.63
CA VAL A 45 -1.63 2.82 0.46
C VAL A 45 -1.04 3.60 -0.72
N ASN A 46 -1.57 4.79 -1.03
CA ASN A 46 -1.03 5.60 -2.13
C ASN A 46 0.38 6.10 -1.84
N SER A 47 0.67 6.59 -0.61
CA SER A 47 2.03 6.99 -0.23
C SER A 47 3.02 5.84 -0.36
N PHE A 48 2.63 4.64 0.04
CA PHE A 48 3.46 3.45 -0.10
C PHE A 48 3.71 3.08 -1.57
N ILE A 49 2.66 3.10 -2.41
CA ILE A 49 2.79 2.84 -3.84
C ILE A 49 3.73 3.85 -4.49
N ASP A 50 3.57 5.13 -4.19
CA ASP A 50 4.40 6.21 -4.73
C ASP A 50 5.87 6.04 -4.30
N GLU A 51 6.12 5.67 -3.04
CA GLU A 51 7.46 5.37 -2.51
C GLU A 51 8.09 4.16 -3.20
N GLN A 52 7.34 3.05 -3.34
CA GLN A 52 7.81 1.85 -4.03
C GLN A 52 8.13 2.12 -5.51
N THR A 53 7.27 2.84 -6.21
CA THR A 53 7.49 3.21 -7.63
C THR A 53 8.73 4.09 -7.78
N ALA A 54 8.93 5.06 -6.90
CA ALA A 54 10.10 5.93 -6.93
C ALA A 54 11.40 5.18 -6.62
N SER A 55 11.36 4.14 -5.78
CA SER A 55 12.53 3.35 -5.39
C SER A 55 13.02 2.43 -6.50
N LEU A 56 12.17 2.03 -7.44
CA LEU A 56 12.49 1.12 -8.54
C LEU A 56 13.18 1.78 -9.75
N GLY A 57 13.54 3.03 -9.65
CA GLY A 57 14.30 3.73 -10.70
C GLY A 57 13.43 4.42 -11.76
N GLY A 58 12.12 4.44 -11.59
CA GLY A 58 11.18 5.19 -12.43
C GLY A 58 10.26 4.34 -13.29
N ASP A 59 9.40 5.03 -14.03
CA ASP A 59 8.29 4.45 -14.81
C ASP A 59 8.74 3.74 -16.13
N ASN A 60 10.05 3.59 -16.37
CA ASN A 60 10.57 3.06 -17.63
C ASN A 60 10.88 1.56 -17.63
N PHE A 61 10.69 0.89 -16.51
CA PHE A 61 10.92 -0.55 -16.38
C PHE A 61 9.72 -1.37 -16.85
N ILE A 62 9.98 -2.39 -17.66
CA ILE A 62 9.00 -3.36 -18.13
C ILE A 62 9.49 -4.79 -17.94
N MET A 63 8.58 -5.66 -17.56
CA MET A 63 8.76 -7.10 -17.55
C MET A 63 7.96 -7.70 -18.69
N LEU A 64 8.65 -8.37 -19.59
CA LEU A 64 8.08 -9.03 -20.77
C LEU A 64 7.80 -10.48 -20.44
N MET A 65 6.67 -11.00 -20.86
CA MET A 65 6.25 -12.38 -20.64
C MET A 65 5.67 -12.97 -21.93
N PRO A 66 5.79 -14.29 -22.14
CA PRO A 66 5.06 -14.99 -23.20
C PRO A 66 3.55 -14.84 -23.00
N SER A 67 2.80 -14.78 -24.09
CA SER A 67 1.33 -14.68 -24.02
C SER A 67 0.71 -15.85 -23.25
N GLY A 68 -0.24 -15.53 -22.37
CA GLY A 68 -0.91 -16.51 -21.50
C GLY A 68 -0.20 -16.79 -20.18
N SER A 69 0.85 -16.05 -19.83
CA SER A 69 1.60 -16.19 -18.57
C SER A 69 1.03 -15.34 -17.41
N SER A 70 -0.13 -14.73 -17.58
CA SER A 70 -0.77 -13.84 -16.57
C SER A 70 -1.03 -14.51 -15.21
N GLU A 71 -1.22 -15.84 -15.16
CA GLU A 71 -1.32 -16.59 -13.90
C GLU A 71 0.02 -16.63 -13.13
N MET A 72 1.14 -16.59 -13.86
CA MET A 72 2.48 -16.58 -13.27
C MET A 72 2.81 -15.23 -12.63
N ALA A 73 2.37 -14.13 -13.22
CA ALA A 73 2.55 -12.79 -12.64
C ALA A 73 1.87 -12.63 -11.27
N SER A 74 0.72 -13.26 -11.09
CA SER A 74 0.02 -13.25 -9.79
C SER A 74 0.73 -14.09 -8.72
N SER A 75 1.54 -15.07 -9.09
CA SER A 75 2.32 -15.89 -8.16
C SER A 75 3.67 -15.24 -7.77
N MET A 76 4.16 -14.27 -8.55
CA MET A 76 5.38 -13.52 -8.23
C MET A 76 5.22 -12.55 -7.04
N VAL A 77 3.99 -12.28 -6.61
CA VAL A 77 3.70 -11.51 -5.37
C VAL A 77 3.73 -12.45 -4.14
N ALA A 78 4.46 -13.54 -4.19
CA ALA A 78 4.55 -14.51 -3.11
C ALA A 78 5.40 -14.00 -1.93
N SER A 79 5.07 -14.50 -0.74
CA SER A 79 5.66 -14.11 0.54
C SER A 79 7.19 -14.23 0.59
N SER A 80 7.84 -13.21 1.14
CA SER A 80 9.28 -13.17 1.43
C SER A 80 9.67 -13.84 2.75
N GLU A 81 8.75 -14.56 3.40
CA GLU A 81 9.07 -15.22 4.67
C GLU A 81 10.09 -16.35 4.46
N PRO A 82 11.19 -16.36 5.21
CA PRO A 82 12.16 -17.45 5.17
C PRO A 82 11.51 -18.77 5.57
N VAL A 83 11.52 -19.73 4.64
CA VAL A 83 10.97 -21.07 4.88
C VAL A 83 12.10 -22.01 5.31
N GLU A 84 11.89 -22.78 6.38
CA GLU A 84 12.84 -23.81 6.78
C GLU A 84 12.95 -24.87 5.68
N PHE A 85 14.20 -25.14 5.24
CA PHE A 85 14.46 -26.06 4.13
C PHE A 85 13.99 -27.48 4.46
N VAL A 86 13.11 -28.01 3.63
CA VAL A 86 12.65 -29.40 3.65
C VAL A 86 12.83 -29.98 2.24
N GLU A 87 13.64 -31.04 2.11
CA GLU A 87 13.88 -31.69 0.83
C GLU A 87 12.57 -32.25 0.22
N LYS A 88 12.09 -31.66 -0.89
CA LYS A 88 10.89 -32.08 -1.62
C LYS A 88 11.22 -32.71 -2.96
N LYS A 89 10.39 -33.64 -3.43
CA LYS A 89 10.48 -34.18 -4.79
C LYS A 89 9.73 -33.27 -5.75
N THR A 90 10.39 -32.90 -6.84
CA THR A 90 9.95 -31.95 -7.88
C THR A 90 8.73 -32.43 -8.66
N GLY A 91 7.75 -31.53 -8.90
CA GLY A 91 6.64 -31.71 -9.84
C GLY A 91 6.69 -30.59 -10.92
N GLU A 92 6.58 -30.99 -12.17
CA GLU A 92 6.65 -30.15 -13.35
C GLU A 92 5.46 -29.23 -13.52
N THR A 93 5.69 -27.94 -13.83
CA THR A 93 4.69 -27.04 -14.39
C THR A 93 5.27 -26.47 -15.70
N GLU A 94 4.68 -26.82 -16.83
CA GLU A 94 5.07 -26.26 -18.14
C GLU A 94 4.54 -24.81 -18.24
N VAL A 95 5.44 -23.85 -18.16
CA VAL A 95 5.17 -22.43 -18.50
C VAL A 95 5.86 -22.13 -19.82
N GLY A 96 5.20 -21.41 -20.73
CA GLY A 96 5.80 -20.96 -21.98
C GLY A 96 7.08 -20.16 -21.72
N ALA A 97 8.10 -20.39 -22.51
CA ALA A 97 9.38 -19.67 -22.42
C ALA A 97 9.65 -18.95 -23.73
N PHE A 98 10.42 -17.85 -23.66
CA PHE A 98 10.89 -17.15 -24.85
C PHE A 98 11.95 -17.97 -25.61
N SER A 99 11.81 -18.03 -26.93
CA SER A 99 12.87 -18.48 -27.82
C SER A 99 13.83 -17.33 -28.16
N ASP A 100 15.02 -17.66 -28.68
CA ASP A 100 15.97 -16.63 -29.17
C ASP A 100 15.33 -15.75 -30.26
N GLU A 101 14.47 -16.33 -31.11
CA GLU A 101 13.74 -15.61 -32.14
C GLU A 101 12.75 -14.59 -31.54
N ASP A 102 12.10 -14.93 -30.43
CA ASP A 102 11.20 -14.03 -29.69
C ASP A 102 11.97 -12.84 -29.08
N ILE A 103 13.13 -13.11 -28.51
CA ILE A 103 14.01 -12.07 -27.93
C ILE A 103 14.44 -11.09 -29.02
N GLU A 104 14.86 -11.59 -30.19
CA GLU A 104 15.26 -10.72 -31.30
C GLU A 104 14.08 -9.91 -31.88
N LYS A 105 12.88 -10.45 -31.90
CA LYS A 105 11.66 -9.69 -32.25
C LYS A 105 11.38 -8.59 -31.26
N LEU A 106 11.45 -8.88 -29.95
CA LEU A 106 11.22 -7.91 -28.90
C LEU A 106 12.21 -6.76 -28.91
N LYS A 107 13.50 -7.03 -29.18
CA LYS A 107 14.53 -6.00 -29.34
C LYS A 107 14.32 -5.05 -30.53
N GLN A 108 13.51 -5.45 -31.53
CA GLN A 108 13.20 -4.63 -32.70
C GLN A 108 11.97 -3.71 -32.49
N ILE A 109 11.27 -3.83 -31.36
CA ILE A 109 10.14 -2.95 -31.04
C ILE A 109 10.68 -1.54 -30.78
N ASP A 110 10.19 -0.56 -31.56
CA ASP A 110 10.58 0.86 -31.36
C ASP A 110 10.16 1.35 -29.97
N GLY A 111 11.10 1.94 -29.26
CA GLY A 111 10.92 2.43 -27.91
C GLY A 111 11.48 1.51 -26.81
N ILE A 112 11.76 0.25 -27.10
CA ILE A 112 12.45 -0.65 -26.15
C ILE A 112 13.96 -0.46 -26.30
N ASP A 113 14.65 -0.35 -25.17
CA ASP A 113 16.11 -0.29 -25.15
C ASP A 113 16.68 -1.72 -25.26
N ALA A 114 17.19 -2.06 -26.45
CA ALA A 114 17.73 -3.38 -26.74
C ALA A 114 18.95 -3.75 -25.87
N ASP A 115 19.71 -2.75 -25.38
CA ASP A 115 20.88 -2.97 -24.52
C ASP A 115 20.48 -3.22 -23.04
N SER A 116 19.23 -2.93 -22.67
CA SER A 116 18.69 -3.13 -21.33
C SER A 116 18.10 -4.52 -21.11
N PHE A 117 18.04 -5.36 -22.16
CA PHE A 117 17.48 -6.71 -22.04
C PHE A 117 18.25 -7.54 -21.05
N TYR A 118 17.54 -7.94 -20.02
CA TYR A 118 18.05 -8.83 -19.00
C TYR A 118 17.08 -10.00 -18.80
N SER A 119 17.54 -11.19 -19.09
CA SER A 119 16.81 -12.41 -18.75
C SER A 119 17.53 -13.06 -17.58
N PRO A 120 16.91 -13.05 -16.39
CA PRO A 120 17.45 -13.83 -15.30
C PRO A 120 17.30 -15.31 -15.65
N ALA A 121 18.42 -15.96 -15.95
CA ALA A 121 18.41 -17.40 -16.09
C ALA A 121 18.17 -18.01 -14.70
N PRO A 122 17.02 -18.68 -14.47
CA PRO A 122 16.74 -19.26 -13.18
C PRO A 122 17.77 -20.35 -12.90
N LEU A 123 18.46 -20.27 -11.79
CA LEU A 123 19.21 -21.42 -11.28
C LEU A 123 18.19 -22.43 -10.75
N SER A 124 17.77 -23.35 -11.65
CA SER A 124 16.86 -24.42 -11.26
C SER A 124 17.62 -25.40 -10.36
N GLY A 125 17.25 -25.47 -9.10
CA GLY A 125 17.86 -26.43 -8.19
C GLY A 125 17.39 -26.21 -6.76
N THR A 126 17.37 -27.28 -6.00
CA THR A 126 17.09 -27.23 -4.56
C THR A 126 18.29 -26.63 -3.85
N GLY A 127 18.11 -25.56 -3.12
CA GLY A 127 19.20 -24.88 -2.43
C GLY A 127 18.79 -24.29 -1.08
N TYR A 128 19.80 -24.00 -0.25
CA TYR A 128 19.58 -23.37 1.05
C TYR A 128 20.73 -22.44 1.45
N TYR A 129 20.40 -21.47 2.31
CA TYR A 129 21.36 -20.64 3.03
C TYR A 129 21.68 -21.27 4.39
N ALA A 130 22.94 -21.16 4.81
CA ALA A 130 23.41 -21.53 6.13
C ALA A 130 24.39 -20.49 6.67
N SER A 131 24.43 -20.32 7.99
CA SER A 131 25.41 -19.47 8.69
C SER A 131 26.02 -20.22 9.88
N ASP A 132 27.09 -19.67 10.44
CA ASP A 132 27.75 -20.17 11.63
C ASP A 132 26.98 -19.83 12.94
N LYS A 133 25.93 -18.98 12.86
CA LYS A 133 25.13 -18.52 14.00
C LYS A 133 23.96 -19.43 14.32
N THR A 134 23.54 -20.28 13.37
CA THR A 134 22.38 -21.16 13.54
C THR A 134 22.60 -22.51 12.88
N ASP A 135 22.08 -23.58 13.49
CA ASP A 135 22.08 -24.92 12.89
C ASP A 135 20.98 -25.10 11.84
N LYS A 136 20.09 -24.09 11.68
CA LYS A 136 19.01 -24.14 10.71
C LYS A 136 19.47 -23.76 9.32
N LYS A 137 18.78 -24.33 8.33
CA LYS A 137 18.96 -24.07 6.91
C LYS A 137 17.68 -23.48 6.36
N TYR A 138 17.81 -22.48 5.50
CA TYR A 138 16.67 -21.77 4.93
C TYR A 138 16.68 -21.89 3.42
N GLU A 139 15.52 -22.24 2.85
CA GLU A 139 15.35 -22.46 1.42
C GLU A 139 15.70 -21.20 0.62
N ILE A 140 16.39 -21.37 -0.50
CA ILE A 140 16.61 -20.31 -1.48
C ILE A 140 15.32 -20.16 -2.30
N GLN A 141 14.66 -19.02 -2.16
CA GLN A 141 13.43 -18.76 -2.91
C GLN A 141 13.74 -18.27 -4.32
N ASN A 142 14.64 -17.31 -4.45
CA ASN A 142 15.07 -16.75 -5.73
C ASN A 142 16.48 -16.19 -5.62
N LEU A 143 17.29 -16.39 -6.67
CA LEU A 143 18.62 -15.79 -6.82
C LEU A 143 18.63 -15.00 -8.12
N MET A 144 19.02 -13.74 -8.04
CA MET A 144 19.06 -12.85 -9.18
C MET A 144 20.40 -12.11 -9.26
N ILE A 145 20.91 -11.95 -10.45
CA ILE A 145 21.96 -10.97 -10.70
C ILE A 145 21.28 -9.60 -10.84
N LEU A 146 21.90 -8.55 -10.28
CA LEU A 146 21.38 -7.20 -10.42
C LEU A 146 21.25 -6.83 -11.92
N PRO A 147 20.05 -6.45 -12.39
CA PRO A 147 19.86 -6.05 -13.78
C PRO A 147 20.78 -4.90 -14.19
N PRO A 148 21.25 -4.84 -15.44
CA PRO A 148 22.04 -3.71 -15.94
C PRO A 148 21.20 -2.42 -15.99
N GLY A 149 21.86 -1.27 -15.81
CA GLY A 149 21.20 0.05 -15.89
C GLY A 149 21.04 0.73 -14.53
N ASN A 150 20.11 1.69 -14.48
CA ASN A 150 19.85 2.51 -13.29
C ASN A 150 18.89 1.87 -12.29
N PHE A 151 18.85 0.55 -12.23
CA PHE A 151 17.99 -0.17 -11.33
C PHE A 151 18.42 0.08 -9.87
N LYS A 152 17.54 0.66 -9.09
CA LYS A 152 17.79 0.96 -7.68
C LYS A 152 16.94 0.04 -6.82
N ILE A 153 17.62 -0.72 -5.97
CA ILE A 153 16.95 -1.52 -4.95
C ILE A 153 17.22 -0.82 -3.62
N PRO A 154 16.16 -0.48 -2.86
CA PRO A 154 16.35 0.12 -1.55
C PRO A 154 17.02 -0.87 -0.61
N LEU A 155 18.05 -0.41 0.10
CA LEU A 155 18.79 -1.19 1.08
C LEU A 155 18.42 -0.77 2.50
N ALA A 156 18.29 -1.75 3.39
CA ALA A 156 18.20 -1.54 4.83
C ALA A 156 19.60 -1.24 5.40
N ALA A 157 20.64 -1.95 4.91
CA ALA A 157 22.03 -1.71 5.28
C ALA A 157 23.01 -2.15 4.17
N GLY A 158 24.22 -1.61 4.19
CA GLY A 158 25.31 -2.00 3.27
C GLY A 158 25.22 -1.34 1.91
N GLU A 159 25.70 -2.05 0.90
CA GLU A 159 25.82 -1.59 -0.48
C GLU A 159 25.29 -2.66 -1.45
N LEU A 160 24.90 -2.26 -2.67
CA LEU A 160 24.56 -3.20 -3.73
C LEU A 160 25.82 -3.92 -4.21
N VAL A 161 25.63 -5.12 -4.77
CA VAL A 161 26.72 -5.82 -5.46
C VAL A 161 27.26 -4.91 -6.56
N ASP A 162 28.54 -4.60 -6.48
CA ASP A 162 29.20 -3.74 -7.46
C ASP A 162 29.31 -4.45 -8.83
N GLN A 163 28.97 -3.74 -9.89
CA GLN A 163 28.95 -4.26 -11.25
C GLN A 163 30.27 -4.02 -12.03
N ASN A 164 31.27 -3.43 -11.39
CA ASN A 164 32.56 -3.25 -12.06
C ASN A 164 33.29 -4.60 -12.25
N GLU A 165 34.19 -4.68 -13.22
CA GLU A 165 34.85 -5.92 -13.65
C GLU A 165 35.68 -6.61 -12.55
N GLU A 166 36.13 -5.88 -11.52
CA GLU A 166 36.85 -6.48 -10.40
C GLU A 166 35.87 -7.04 -9.33
N ALA A 167 34.80 -6.35 -9.10
CA ALA A 167 33.79 -6.77 -8.15
C ALA A 167 32.94 -7.94 -8.65
N LYS A 168 32.74 -8.04 -9.98
CA LYS A 168 32.10 -9.22 -10.60
C LYS A 168 32.81 -10.54 -10.28
N LYS A 169 34.08 -10.49 -9.89
CA LYS A 169 34.90 -11.68 -9.53
C LYS A 169 34.82 -12.04 -8.05
N LYS A 170 34.18 -11.25 -7.22
CA LYS A 170 34.06 -11.51 -5.79
C LYS A 170 32.76 -12.25 -5.52
N ASN A 171 32.80 -13.19 -4.57
CA ASN A 171 31.60 -13.89 -4.09
C ASN A 171 30.83 -13.00 -3.12
N GLN A 172 29.94 -12.17 -3.64
CA GLN A 172 29.16 -11.20 -2.88
C GLN A 172 27.66 -11.42 -3.03
N VAL A 173 26.93 -11.10 -1.96
CA VAL A 173 25.48 -11.25 -1.91
C VAL A 173 24.84 -10.05 -1.20
N VAL A 174 23.68 -9.62 -1.71
CA VAL A 174 22.74 -8.76 -1.00
C VAL A 174 21.53 -9.61 -0.65
N LEU A 175 21.30 -9.80 0.65
CA LEU A 175 20.24 -10.68 1.14
C LEU A 175 18.87 -10.05 0.99
N ALA A 176 17.90 -10.86 0.61
CA ALA A 176 16.50 -10.49 0.67
C ALA A 176 16.06 -10.24 2.13
N PRO A 177 15.01 -9.42 2.34
CA PRO A 177 14.47 -9.14 3.67
C PRO A 177 14.12 -10.43 4.43
N GLY A 178 14.28 -10.41 5.76
CA GLY A 178 13.95 -11.55 6.62
C GLY A 178 15.07 -12.59 6.78
N TYR A 179 15.95 -12.79 5.78
CA TYR A 179 17.03 -13.79 5.92
C TYR A 179 18.06 -13.42 6.97
N ARG A 180 18.31 -12.14 7.26
CA ARG A 180 19.21 -11.69 8.31
C ARG A 180 18.85 -12.29 9.68
N GLU A 181 17.58 -12.15 10.08
CA GLU A 181 17.07 -12.68 11.35
C GLU A 181 17.07 -14.22 11.34
N ALA A 182 16.63 -14.83 10.25
CA ALA A 182 16.63 -16.27 10.07
C ALA A 182 18.04 -16.87 10.21
N LEU A 183 19.07 -16.20 9.70
CA LEU A 183 20.46 -16.61 9.80
C LEU A 183 21.13 -16.30 11.15
N GLY A 184 20.38 -15.71 12.10
CA GLY A 184 20.80 -15.55 13.50
C GLY A 184 21.53 -14.24 13.81
N TYR A 185 21.34 -13.18 13.01
CA TYR A 185 21.91 -11.86 13.26
C TYR A 185 20.85 -10.90 13.81
N GLU A 186 21.23 -10.04 14.79
CA GLU A 186 20.29 -9.16 15.49
C GLU A 186 19.94 -7.90 14.68
N THR A 187 20.91 -7.29 14.01
CA THR A 187 20.71 -6.08 13.18
C THR A 187 21.18 -6.30 11.75
N ASP A 188 20.71 -5.44 10.83
CA ASP A 188 21.11 -5.52 9.42
C ASP A 188 22.59 -5.14 9.24
N GLU A 189 23.15 -4.31 10.10
CA GLU A 189 24.55 -3.94 10.10
C GLU A 189 25.45 -5.10 10.59
N ASP A 190 24.98 -5.96 11.50
CA ASP A 190 25.77 -7.06 12.06
C ASP A 190 26.12 -8.14 11.06
N ILE A 191 25.30 -8.32 10.03
CA ILE A 191 25.55 -9.33 8.99
C ILE A 191 26.44 -8.79 7.85
N ILE A 192 26.60 -7.47 7.71
CA ILE A 192 27.46 -6.90 6.66
C ILE A 192 28.89 -7.28 6.88
N GLY A 193 29.56 -7.75 5.81
CA GLY A 193 30.92 -8.27 5.86
C GLY A 193 31.07 -9.68 6.44
N GLN A 194 29.96 -10.30 6.87
CA GLN A 194 29.99 -11.69 7.33
C GLN A 194 29.91 -12.66 6.13
N THR A 195 30.43 -13.85 6.36
CA THR A 195 30.37 -14.92 5.36
C THR A 195 29.22 -15.86 5.68
N ILE A 196 28.38 -16.12 4.71
CA ILE A 196 27.35 -17.15 4.75
C ILE A 196 27.61 -18.19 3.66
N THR A 197 27.01 -19.36 3.80
CA THR A 197 27.15 -20.43 2.82
C THR A 197 25.86 -20.59 2.01
N ILE A 198 25.97 -20.54 0.69
CA ILE A 198 24.93 -20.92 -0.25
C ILE A 198 25.21 -22.36 -0.69
N SER A 199 24.27 -23.26 -0.47
CA SER A 199 24.38 -24.65 -0.91
C SER A 199 23.32 -24.96 -1.94
N ILE A 200 23.71 -25.56 -3.07
CA ILE A 200 22.79 -25.94 -4.15
C ILE A 200 23.01 -27.42 -4.50
N LYS A 201 21.94 -28.08 -4.88
CA LYS A 201 21.96 -29.51 -5.24
C LYS A 201 21.99 -29.67 -6.74
N ASN A 202 22.90 -30.49 -7.21
CA ASN A 202 22.84 -31.04 -8.57
C ASN A 202 21.94 -32.27 -8.56
N GLU A 203 20.80 -32.20 -9.23
CA GLU A 203 19.79 -33.27 -9.21
C GLU A 203 20.22 -34.53 -9.97
N ILE A 204 21.08 -34.38 -11.02
CA ILE A 204 21.59 -35.54 -11.79
C ILE A 204 22.63 -36.32 -10.99
N LEU A 205 23.57 -35.61 -10.39
CA LEU A 205 24.68 -36.22 -9.67
C LEU A 205 24.34 -36.52 -8.20
N ASP A 206 23.18 -36.07 -7.74
CA ASP A 206 22.78 -36.10 -6.33
C ASP A 206 23.85 -35.52 -5.38
N LYS A 207 24.50 -34.44 -5.84
CA LYS A 207 25.66 -33.83 -5.19
C LYS A 207 25.32 -32.42 -4.70
N TRP A 208 25.65 -32.15 -3.45
CA TRP A 208 25.58 -30.81 -2.88
C TRP A 208 26.88 -30.06 -3.11
N THR A 209 26.82 -28.82 -3.56
CA THR A 209 27.93 -27.89 -3.68
C THR A 209 27.65 -26.67 -2.81
N ALA A 210 28.59 -26.34 -1.94
CA ALA A 210 28.53 -25.20 -1.04
C ALA A 210 29.52 -24.13 -1.49
N ILE A 211 29.08 -22.87 -1.49
CA ILE A 211 29.87 -21.70 -1.85
C ILE A 211 29.75 -20.68 -0.75
N ASP A 212 30.89 -20.24 -0.25
CA ASP A 212 30.94 -19.18 0.76
C ASP A 212 30.88 -17.82 0.06
N VAL A 213 29.99 -16.95 0.56
CA VAL A 213 29.70 -15.63 0.02
C VAL A 213 29.75 -14.57 1.11
N GLU A 214 30.28 -13.41 0.79
CA GLU A 214 30.30 -12.24 1.68
C GLU A 214 28.99 -11.47 1.52
N VAL A 215 28.32 -11.18 2.63
CA VAL A 215 27.13 -10.33 2.66
C VAL A 215 27.57 -8.87 2.59
N VAL A 216 27.28 -8.18 1.49
CA VAL A 216 27.63 -6.77 1.28
C VAL A 216 26.47 -5.84 1.54
N GLY A 217 25.22 -6.35 1.53
CA GLY A 217 24.02 -5.56 1.80
C GLY A 217 22.85 -6.43 2.23
N VAL A 218 21.85 -5.77 2.77
CA VAL A 218 20.53 -6.33 3.08
C VAL A 218 19.51 -5.42 2.42
N GLU A 219 18.58 -5.99 1.66
CA GLU A 219 17.52 -5.23 1.02
C GLU A 219 16.56 -4.68 2.06
N ALA A 220 16.07 -3.45 1.82
CA ALA A 220 14.96 -2.92 2.60
C ALA A 220 13.69 -3.71 2.27
N SER A 221 12.89 -3.97 3.29
CA SER A 221 11.61 -4.65 3.10
C SER A 221 10.68 -3.82 2.22
N GLY A 222 10.18 -4.41 1.16
CA GLY A 222 9.28 -3.79 0.19
C GLY A 222 8.62 -4.87 -0.66
N ILE A 223 7.50 -4.54 -1.30
CA ILE A 223 6.78 -5.52 -2.13
C ILE A 223 7.64 -6.00 -3.28
N VAL A 224 8.42 -5.11 -3.86
CA VAL A 224 9.25 -5.42 -5.02
C VAL A 224 10.55 -6.10 -4.62
N SER A 225 11.24 -5.63 -3.59
CA SER A 225 12.43 -6.29 -3.06
C SER A 225 12.11 -7.71 -2.60
N SER A 226 10.98 -7.90 -1.94
CA SER A 226 10.50 -9.22 -1.55
C SER A 226 10.24 -10.15 -2.74
N SER A 227 9.87 -9.61 -3.90
CA SER A 227 9.59 -10.38 -5.12
C SER A 227 10.86 -10.72 -5.92
N MET A 228 11.92 -9.92 -5.79
CA MET A 228 13.17 -10.11 -6.53
C MET A 228 14.05 -11.21 -5.93
N GLY A 229 13.98 -11.43 -4.63
CA GLY A 229 14.82 -12.41 -3.94
C GLY A 229 16.21 -11.87 -3.64
N THR A 230 17.16 -12.75 -3.41
CA THR A 230 18.53 -12.41 -3.04
C THR A 230 19.35 -12.06 -4.27
N LEU A 231 20.05 -10.91 -4.23
CA LEU A 231 20.95 -10.49 -5.30
C LEU A 231 22.34 -11.09 -5.11
N ILE A 232 22.87 -11.66 -6.17
CA ILE A 232 24.20 -12.29 -6.18
C ILE A 232 25.11 -11.66 -7.23
N SER A 233 26.41 -11.72 -6.99
CA SER A 233 27.41 -11.34 -7.97
C SER A 233 27.50 -12.36 -9.13
N HIS A 234 28.06 -11.96 -10.26
CA HIS A 234 28.29 -12.84 -11.40
C HIS A 234 29.15 -14.04 -11.01
N ALA A 235 30.19 -13.85 -10.17
CA ALA A 235 31.03 -14.94 -9.70
C ALA A 235 30.24 -16.01 -8.93
N VAL A 236 29.33 -15.60 -8.08
CA VAL A 236 28.44 -16.52 -7.35
C VAL A 236 27.50 -17.24 -8.32
N TYR A 237 26.89 -16.49 -9.24
CA TYR A 237 26.03 -17.08 -10.26
C TYR A 237 26.76 -18.13 -11.11
N ASP A 238 27.91 -17.79 -11.64
CA ASP A 238 28.71 -18.70 -12.47
C ASP A 238 29.10 -19.96 -11.71
N ALA A 239 29.57 -19.81 -10.46
CA ALA A 239 29.97 -20.93 -9.63
C ALA A 239 28.76 -21.84 -9.26
N LEU A 240 27.60 -21.26 -8.99
CA LEU A 240 26.38 -22.03 -8.74
C LEU A 240 25.88 -22.71 -10.02
N ALA A 241 25.90 -22.02 -11.15
CA ALA A 241 25.53 -22.57 -12.45
C ALA A 241 26.43 -23.74 -12.85
N ASP A 242 27.76 -23.59 -12.69
CA ASP A 242 28.70 -24.68 -12.93
C ASP A 242 28.41 -25.91 -12.06
N ALA A 243 28.04 -25.69 -10.80
CA ALA A 243 27.67 -26.76 -9.88
C ALA A 243 26.34 -27.45 -10.25
N VAL A 244 25.31 -26.66 -10.61
CA VAL A 244 23.99 -27.17 -11.00
C VAL A 244 24.08 -27.98 -12.30
N TYR A 245 24.79 -27.45 -13.29
CA TYR A 245 24.84 -28.03 -14.63
C TYR A 245 25.98 -29.03 -14.84
N GLU A 246 26.78 -29.35 -13.80
CA GLU A 246 27.80 -30.39 -13.87
C GLU A 246 27.14 -31.73 -14.29
N GLY A 247 27.61 -32.30 -15.40
CA GLY A 247 27.08 -33.57 -15.94
C GLY A 247 25.89 -33.44 -16.90
N TYR A 248 25.38 -32.24 -17.10
CA TYR A 248 24.42 -31.97 -18.17
C TYR A 248 25.11 -31.78 -19.51
N PRO A 249 24.43 -32.04 -20.66
CA PRO A 249 24.95 -31.61 -21.96
C PRO A 249 25.21 -30.11 -22.00
N SER A 250 26.29 -29.66 -22.65
CA SER A 250 26.65 -28.22 -22.71
C SER A 250 25.52 -27.33 -23.22
N GLU A 251 24.69 -27.86 -24.12
CA GLU A 251 23.52 -27.16 -24.65
C GLU A 251 22.44 -26.85 -23.60
N TYR A 252 22.46 -27.53 -22.47
CA TYR A 252 21.42 -27.38 -21.44
C TYR A 252 21.66 -26.11 -20.61
N ARG A 253 22.90 -25.71 -20.41
CA ARG A 253 23.23 -24.43 -19.75
C ARG A 253 22.89 -23.24 -20.65
N ASP A 254 23.17 -23.36 -21.94
CA ASP A 254 23.00 -22.28 -22.92
C ASP A 254 21.53 -22.10 -23.37
N LYS A 255 20.69 -23.11 -23.15
CA LYS A 255 19.28 -23.14 -23.56
C LYS A 255 18.31 -23.12 -22.35
N GLN A 256 18.70 -22.44 -21.27
CA GLN A 256 17.73 -22.28 -20.17
C GLN A 256 16.51 -21.49 -20.64
N PRO A 257 15.30 -21.93 -20.26
CA PRO A 257 14.09 -21.24 -20.70
C PRO A 257 14.01 -19.85 -20.08
N ASN A 258 13.90 -18.83 -20.91
CA ASN A 258 13.64 -17.47 -20.48
C ASN A 258 12.15 -17.30 -20.22
N TYR A 259 11.72 -17.41 -18.98
CA TYR A 259 10.28 -17.28 -18.61
C TYR A 259 9.81 -15.84 -18.59
N TYR A 260 10.69 -14.90 -18.34
CA TYR A 260 10.45 -13.47 -18.39
C TYR A 260 11.72 -12.70 -18.73
N ILE A 261 11.56 -11.54 -19.31
CA ILE A 261 12.65 -10.65 -19.69
C ILE A 261 12.36 -9.28 -19.06
N MET A 262 13.37 -8.73 -18.42
CA MET A 262 13.35 -7.35 -17.94
C MET A 262 13.97 -6.45 -18.99
N ALA A 263 13.35 -5.30 -19.25
CA ALA A 263 13.86 -4.30 -20.17
C ALA A 263 13.43 -2.90 -19.71
N THR A 264 14.01 -1.89 -20.34
CA THR A 264 13.59 -0.49 -20.18
C THR A 264 13.10 0.07 -21.50
N TYR A 265 12.26 1.11 -21.43
CA TYR A 265 11.77 1.80 -22.62
C TYR A 265 11.92 3.32 -22.48
N ASP A 266 11.89 4.03 -23.61
CA ASP A 266 12.04 5.49 -23.67
C ASP A 266 10.75 6.19 -23.33
N THR A 267 10.59 6.60 -22.08
CA THR A 267 9.41 7.34 -21.58
C THR A 267 9.26 8.75 -22.15
N ASN A 268 10.29 9.29 -22.81
CA ASN A 268 10.18 10.61 -23.48
C ASN A 268 9.49 10.50 -24.85
N ARG A 269 9.51 9.31 -25.46
CA ARG A 269 8.97 9.07 -26.79
C ARG A 269 7.65 8.29 -26.77
N PHE A 270 7.48 7.40 -25.79
CA PHE A 270 6.36 6.49 -25.69
C PHE A 270 5.73 6.56 -24.31
N SER A 271 4.39 6.61 -24.27
CA SER A 271 3.64 6.36 -23.05
C SER A 271 3.64 4.86 -22.70
N GLU A 272 3.33 4.54 -21.46
CA GLU A 272 3.21 3.17 -20.98
C GLU A 272 2.21 2.35 -21.83
N ASP A 273 1.04 2.94 -22.16
CA ASP A 273 0.02 2.27 -22.96
C ASP A 273 0.48 2.00 -24.39
N GLU A 274 1.23 2.93 -25.01
CA GLU A 274 1.74 2.76 -26.39
C GLU A 274 2.77 1.64 -26.46
N ILE A 275 3.69 1.55 -25.48
CA ILE A 275 4.69 0.48 -25.47
C ILE A 275 4.07 -0.88 -25.19
N LYS A 276 3.12 -0.95 -24.25
CA LYS A 276 2.36 -2.18 -23.97
C LYS A 276 1.58 -2.67 -25.19
N GLN A 277 0.94 -1.75 -25.90
CA GLN A 277 0.21 -2.09 -27.13
C GLN A 277 1.15 -2.63 -28.21
N ALA A 278 2.32 -2.01 -28.41
CA ALA A 278 3.32 -2.47 -29.37
C ALA A 278 3.83 -3.89 -29.04
N ILE A 279 4.01 -4.20 -27.75
CA ILE A 279 4.41 -5.53 -27.28
C ILE A 279 3.27 -6.54 -27.48
N ALA A 280 2.01 -6.14 -27.18
CA ALA A 280 0.84 -6.98 -27.38
C ALA A 280 0.60 -7.30 -28.86
N ASP A 281 0.81 -6.32 -29.76
CA ASP A 281 0.73 -6.49 -31.23
C ASP A 281 1.79 -7.45 -31.75
N ALA A 282 2.94 -7.54 -31.07
CA ALA A 282 3.98 -8.52 -31.36
C ALA A 282 3.68 -9.93 -30.80
N GLY A 283 2.61 -10.09 -30.02
CA GLY A 283 2.15 -11.36 -29.48
C GLY A 283 2.70 -11.71 -28.11
N TYR A 284 3.10 -10.71 -27.30
CA TYR A 284 3.65 -10.88 -25.97
C TYR A 284 2.88 -10.07 -24.93
N GLU A 285 3.15 -10.29 -23.67
CA GLU A 285 2.59 -9.52 -22.57
C GLU A 285 3.68 -8.65 -21.91
N ALA A 286 3.31 -7.44 -21.51
CA ALA A 286 4.20 -6.55 -20.78
C ALA A 286 3.56 -6.13 -19.46
N TRP A 287 4.35 -6.20 -18.40
CA TRP A 287 3.96 -5.77 -17.07
C TRP A 287 4.91 -4.66 -16.62
N THR A 288 4.32 -3.59 -16.14
CA THR A 288 5.05 -2.45 -15.58
C THR A 288 4.98 -2.47 -14.06
N VAL A 289 5.78 -1.62 -13.42
CA VAL A 289 5.64 -1.36 -11.98
C VAL A 289 4.25 -0.82 -11.66
N SER A 290 3.70 0.03 -12.53
CA SER A 290 2.33 0.54 -12.42
C SER A 290 1.27 -0.57 -12.38
N ASP A 291 1.44 -1.63 -13.19
CA ASP A 291 0.49 -2.76 -13.17
C ASP A 291 0.56 -3.53 -11.85
N MET A 292 1.79 -3.82 -11.39
CA MET A 292 1.99 -4.51 -10.11
C MET A 292 1.37 -3.70 -8.95
N MET A 293 1.63 -2.39 -8.92
CA MET A 293 1.05 -1.50 -7.92
C MET A 293 -0.46 -1.32 -8.12
N GLY A 294 -0.93 -1.35 -9.37
CA GLY A 294 -2.35 -1.28 -9.73
C GLY A 294 -3.16 -2.46 -9.18
N MET A 295 -2.59 -3.66 -9.14
CA MET A 295 -3.24 -4.83 -8.52
C MET A 295 -3.45 -4.61 -7.02
N ILE A 296 -2.43 -4.12 -6.33
CA ILE A 296 -2.50 -3.80 -4.89
C ILE A 296 -3.55 -2.72 -4.66
N ARG A 297 -3.52 -1.64 -5.46
CA ARG A 297 -4.50 -0.55 -5.39
C ARG A 297 -5.92 -1.08 -5.58
N THR A 298 -6.15 -1.94 -6.58
CA THR A 298 -7.48 -2.53 -6.86
C THR A 298 -8.01 -3.33 -5.68
N PHE A 299 -7.15 -4.10 -5.02
CA PHE A 299 -7.53 -4.85 -3.82
C PHE A 299 -7.96 -3.91 -2.68
N PHE A 300 -7.17 -2.88 -2.39
CA PHE A 300 -7.52 -1.90 -1.36
C PHE A 300 -8.75 -1.08 -1.74
N ASP A 301 -8.91 -0.68 -3.02
CA ASP A 301 -10.08 0.05 -3.51
C ASP A 301 -11.38 -0.73 -3.29
N ALA A 302 -11.37 -2.04 -3.51
CA ALA A 302 -12.52 -2.88 -3.23
C ALA A 302 -12.94 -2.84 -1.74
N ILE A 303 -11.96 -2.90 -0.84
CA ILE A 303 -12.21 -2.77 0.60
C ILE A 303 -12.72 -1.36 0.94
N MET A 304 -12.09 -0.32 0.38
CA MET A 304 -12.43 1.07 0.62
C MET A 304 -13.84 1.43 0.15
N ILE A 305 -14.31 0.84 -0.96
CA ILE A 305 -15.71 1.00 -1.43
C ILE A 305 -16.69 0.51 -0.38
N VAL A 306 -16.45 -0.65 0.22
CA VAL A 306 -17.31 -1.20 1.28
C VAL A 306 -17.37 -0.25 2.48
N PHE A 307 -16.21 0.22 2.97
CA PHE A 307 -16.16 1.18 4.08
C PHE A 307 -16.84 2.51 3.74
N THR A 308 -16.69 3.00 2.51
CA THR A 308 -17.36 4.22 2.03
C THR A 308 -18.87 4.06 2.06
N ILE A 309 -19.40 2.92 1.63
CA ILE A 309 -20.85 2.64 1.69
C ILE A 309 -21.34 2.64 3.13
N PHE A 310 -20.66 1.91 4.04
CA PHE A 310 -21.02 1.87 5.45
C PHE A 310 -20.95 3.26 6.10
N GLY A 311 -19.87 4.00 5.87
CA GLY A 311 -19.72 5.37 6.38
C GLY A 311 -20.80 6.33 5.85
N SER A 312 -21.17 6.21 4.58
CA SER A 312 -22.24 7.01 3.97
C SER A 312 -23.59 6.70 4.58
N ILE A 313 -23.93 5.44 4.79
CA ILE A 313 -25.17 5.02 5.47
C ILE A 313 -25.21 5.56 6.90
N ALA A 314 -24.10 5.48 7.62
CA ALA A 314 -23.99 6.01 8.98
C ALA A 314 -24.17 7.54 9.02
N LEU A 315 -23.59 8.27 8.05
CA LEU A 315 -23.79 9.71 7.93
C LEU A 315 -25.24 10.09 7.57
N LEU A 316 -25.91 9.32 6.72
CA LEU A 316 -27.33 9.52 6.42
C LEU A 316 -28.19 9.31 7.68
N ALA A 317 -27.93 8.27 8.45
CA ALA A 317 -28.61 8.04 9.73
C ALA A 317 -28.35 9.19 10.72
N ALA A 318 -27.11 9.68 10.77
CA ALA A 318 -26.74 10.84 11.59
C ALA A 318 -27.48 12.12 11.15
N ALA A 319 -27.61 12.36 9.83
CA ALA A 319 -28.35 13.49 9.29
C ALA A 319 -29.81 13.47 9.72
N ILE A 320 -30.48 12.31 9.69
CA ILE A 320 -31.85 12.13 10.22
C ILE A 320 -31.87 12.40 11.73
N GLY A 321 -30.86 11.96 12.47
CA GLY A 321 -30.70 12.25 13.91
C GLY A 321 -30.57 13.75 14.19
N ILE A 322 -29.81 14.51 13.38
CA ILE A 322 -29.73 15.98 13.48
C ILE A 322 -31.07 16.63 13.24
N ILE A 323 -31.78 16.21 12.18
CA ILE A 323 -33.13 16.74 11.88
C ILE A 323 -34.04 16.57 13.09
N ASN A 324 -34.15 15.36 13.62
CA ASN A 324 -35.01 15.04 14.75
C ASN A 324 -34.63 15.81 16.02
N THR A 325 -33.31 15.87 16.32
CA THR A 325 -32.81 16.58 17.52
C THR A 325 -33.12 18.06 17.45
N LEU A 326 -32.90 18.70 16.30
CA LEU A 326 -33.16 20.13 16.15
C LEU A 326 -34.65 20.45 16.03
N LEU A 327 -35.50 19.58 15.43
CA LEU A 327 -36.96 19.76 15.43
C LEU A 327 -37.52 19.79 16.85
N MET A 328 -37.10 18.83 17.70
CA MET A 328 -37.50 18.82 19.09
C MET A 328 -36.98 20.04 19.85
N SER A 329 -35.74 20.49 19.59
CA SER A 329 -35.20 21.72 20.18
C SER A 329 -36.02 22.94 19.79
N VAL A 330 -36.48 23.05 18.54
CA VAL A 330 -37.37 24.11 18.08
C VAL A 330 -38.72 24.06 18.81
N GLU A 331 -39.29 22.87 19.03
CA GLU A 331 -40.54 22.70 19.74
C GLU A 331 -40.42 23.09 21.22
N GLU A 332 -39.38 22.65 21.92
CA GLU A 332 -39.10 22.98 23.32
C GLU A 332 -38.86 24.48 23.52
N ARG A 333 -38.26 25.16 22.53
CA ARG A 333 -37.90 26.59 22.59
C ARG A 333 -38.90 27.48 21.84
N THR A 334 -40.07 26.96 21.45
CA THR A 334 -41.07 27.71 20.66
C THR A 334 -41.44 29.06 21.31
N ARG A 335 -41.65 29.10 22.65
CA ARG A 335 -41.98 30.33 23.37
C ARG A 335 -40.79 31.32 23.41
N GLU A 336 -39.57 30.86 23.60
CA GLU A 336 -38.34 31.68 23.55
C GLU A 336 -38.20 32.34 22.17
N ILE A 337 -38.33 31.54 21.08
CA ILE A 337 -38.28 32.01 19.69
C ILE A 337 -39.38 33.06 19.42
N GLY A 338 -40.61 32.81 19.92
CA GLY A 338 -41.72 33.74 19.77
C GLY A 338 -41.46 35.08 20.47
N LEU A 339 -40.89 35.06 21.68
CA LEU A 339 -40.51 36.25 22.44
C LEU A 339 -39.40 37.03 21.72
N ASP A 340 -38.34 36.35 21.27
CA ASP A 340 -37.24 37.00 20.56
C ASP A 340 -37.72 37.69 19.27
N LYS A 341 -38.62 37.03 18.52
CA LYS A 341 -39.23 37.64 17.32
C LYS A 341 -40.16 38.80 17.67
N ALA A 342 -40.89 38.74 18.75
CA ALA A 342 -41.71 39.85 19.24
C ALA A 342 -40.86 41.06 19.66
N LEU A 343 -39.64 40.84 20.17
CA LEU A 343 -38.64 41.84 20.50
C LEU A 343 -37.86 42.36 19.27
N GLY A 344 -38.16 41.86 18.05
CA GLY A 344 -37.58 42.37 16.80
C GLY A 344 -36.48 41.51 16.19
N MET A 345 -36.31 40.26 16.65
CA MET A 345 -35.38 39.31 16.01
C MET A 345 -35.89 38.93 14.62
N SER A 346 -35.04 39.08 13.58
CA SER A 346 -35.39 38.72 12.20
C SER A 346 -35.41 37.19 12.00
N SER A 347 -36.29 36.72 11.11
CA SER A 347 -36.38 35.29 10.75
C SER A 347 -35.04 34.73 10.25
N GLY A 348 -34.25 35.53 9.51
CA GLY A 348 -32.91 35.10 9.04
C GLY A 348 -31.95 34.86 10.20
N ARG A 349 -32.09 35.60 11.31
CA ARG A 349 -31.24 35.41 12.49
C ARG A 349 -31.58 34.13 13.24
N VAL A 350 -32.89 33.84 13.39
CA VAL A 350 -33.37 32.59 13.95
C VAL A 350 -32.86 31.41 13.12
N PHE A 351 -32.96 31.49 11.79
CA PHE A 351 -32.41 30.48 10.87
C PHE A 351 -30.89 30.25 11.10
N THR A 352 -30.12 31.35 11.16
CA THR A 352 -28.66 31.27 11.35
C THR A 352 -28.32 30.61 12.70
N GLU A 353 -29.03 30.87 13.76
CA GLU A 353 -28.81 30.26 15.08
C GLU A 353 -28.93 28.74 15.01
N PHE A 354 -30.01 28.20 14.46
CA PHE A 354 -30.21 26.75 14.30
C PHE A 354 -29.29 26.14 13.27
N ALA A 355 -28.95 26.85 12.21
CA ALA A 355 -27.95 26.38 11.22
C ALA A 355 -26.55 26.23 11.85
N VAL A 356 -26.14 27.18 12.70
CA VAL A 356 -24.87 27.11 13.44
C VAL A 356 -24.90 26.00 14.49
N GLU A 357 -26.07 25.74 15.14
CA GLU A 357 -26.22 24.58 16.01
C GLU A 357 -25.98 23.26 15.26
N ALA A 358 -26.54 23.11 14.04
CA ALA A 358 -26.31 21.93 13.20
C ALA A 358 -24.84 21.77 12.82
N ILE A 359 -24.19 22.85 12.37
CA ILE A 359 -22.76 22.84 12.00
C ILE A 359 -21.90 22.47 13.23
N SER A 360 -22.26 22.98 14.42
CA SER A 360 -21.54 22.65 15.66
C SER A 360 -21.67 21.17 16.02
N LEU A 361 -22.83 20.54 15.80
CA LEU A 361 -22.99 19.09 15.95
C LEU A 361 -22.08 18.32 14.98
N GLY A 362 -22.04 18.74 13.71
CA GLY A 362 -21.15 18.19 12.70
C GLY A 362 -19.68 18.31 13.07
N PHE A 363 -19.28 19.50 13.58
CA PHE A 363 -17.91 19.75 14.03
C PHE A 363 -17.52 18.84 15.20
N TRP A 364 -18.30 18.80 16.28
CA TRP A 364 -17.98 17.97 17.44
C TRP A 364 -17.97 16.48 17.11
N GLY A 365 -18.94 16.00 16.30
CA GLY A 365 -18.99 14.60 15.85
C GLY A 365 -17.78 14.22 15.01
N SER A 366 -17.42 15.04 14.02
CA SER A 366 -16.28 14.79 13.15
C SER A 366 -14.94 14.95 13.89
N ALA A 367 -14.78 15.96 14.73
CA ALA A 367 -13.57 16.16 15.52
C ALA A 367 -13.30 14.95 16.45
N PHE A 368 -14.35 14.44 17.10
CA PHE A 368 -14.25 13.23 17.91
C PHE A 368 -13.91 12.01 17.06
N GLY A 369 -14.51 11.91 15.84
CA GLY A 369 -14.20 10.88 14.85
C GLY A 369 -12.73 10.89 14.44
N VAL A 370 -12.16 12.06 14.14
CA VAL A 370 -10.74 12.24 13.81
C VAL A 370 -9.85 11.76 14.95
N VAL A 371 -10.08 12.24 16.17
CA VAL A 371 -9.21 11.91 17.32
C VAL A 371 -9.20 10.41 17.59
N VAL A 372 -10.38 9.76 17.57
CA VAL A 372 -10.47 8.32 17.80
C VAL A 372 -9.89 7.53 16.62
N ALA A 373 -10.11 7.99 15.36
CA ALA A 373 -9.53 7.36 14.19
C ALA A 373 -7.99 7.42 14.21
N MET A 374 -7.42 8.57 14.56
CA MET A 374 -5.96 8.71 14.73
C MET A 374 -5.43 7.78 15.83
N PHE A 375 -6.11 7.72 16.97
CA PHE A 375 -5.70 6.85 18.08
C PHE A 375 -5.75 5.37 17.67
N ILE A 376 -6.84 4.92 17.07
CA ILE A 376 -7.00 3.51 16.65
C ILE A 376 -6.06 3.20 15.48
N GLY A 377 -5.93 4.10 14.50
CA GLY A 377 -5.04 3.90 13.35
C GLY A 377 -3.57 3.80 13.75
N THR A 378 -3.11 4.63 14.68
CA THR A 378 -1.72 4.55 15.19
C THR A 378 -1.49 3.27 15.99
N LEU A 379 -2.46 2.84 16.81
CA LEU A 379 -2.38 1.55 17.50
C LEU A 379 -2.38 0.38 16.50
N ALA A 380 -3.20 0.44 15.46
CA ALA A 380 -3.25 -0.58 14.42
C ALA A 380 -1.92 -0.65 13.66
N ASN A 381 -1.32 0.50 13.25
CA ASN A 381 0.01 0.53 12.64
C ASN A 381 1.05 -0.14 13.55
N SER A 382 1.06 0.19 14.85
CA SER A 382 1.99 -0.43 15.79
C SER A 382 1.76 -1.94 15.95
N ALA A 383 0.51 -2.39 15.90
CA ALA A 383 0.17 -3.81 16.05
C ALA A 383 0.55 -4.64 14.82
N VAL A 384 0.34 -4.10 13.61
CA VAL A 384 0.67 -4.81 12.36
C VAL A 384 2.17 -4.88 12.09
N HIS A 385 2.97 -3.95 12.67
CA HIS A 385 4.44 -3.94 12.61
C HIS A 385 5.11 -4.66 13.80
N ALA A 386 4.34 -5.14 14.78
CA ALA A 386 4.90 -5.91 15.87
C ALA A 386 5.51 -7.23 15.35
N PRO A 387 6.52 -7.81 16.06
CA PRO A 387 7.09 -9.09 15.66
C PRO A 387 6.02 -10.18 15.46
N GLY A 388 5.96 -10.77 14.25
CA GLY A 388 4.91 -11.68 13.84
C GLY A 388 3.60 -11.02 13.36
N GLY A 389 3.57 -9.70 13.23
CA GLY A 389 2.48 -8.96 12.61
C GLY A 389 2.51 -9.04 11.08
N PHE A 390 1.36 -8.84 10.45
CA PHE A 390 1.19 -8.96 8.98
C PHE A 390 2.09 -8.04 8.15
N LEU A 391 2.51 -6.89 8.70
CA LEU A 391 3.38 -5.90 8.03
C LEU A 391 4.74 -5.77 8.76
N ALA A 392 5.14 -6.74 9.56
CA ALA A 392 6.40 -6.67 10.30
C ALA A 392 7.61 -6.53 9.35
N GLU A 393 7.50 -7.09 8.16
CA GLU A 393 8.53 -7.04 7.12
C GLU A 393 8.44 -5.81 6.20
N LEU A 394 7.43 -4.96 6.37
CA LEU A 394 7.23 -3.73 5.59
C LEU A 394 7.24 -2.50 6.52
N PRO A 395 8.36 -2.16 7.17
CA PRO A 395 8.40 -1.13 8.21
C PRO A 395 8.08 0.28 7.68
N THR A 396 8.24 0.53 6.39
CA THR A 396 7.91 1.82 5.76
C THR A 396 6.43 1.94 5.41
N PHE A 397 5.69 0.83 5.35
CA PHE A 397 4.29 0.83 4.99
C PHE A 397 3.38 1.20 6.17
N ASN A 398 3.03 2.45 6.30
CA ASN A 398 2.00 2.89 7.25
C ASN A 398 0.60 2.70 6.66
N LEU A 399 -0.11 1.64 7.12
CA LEU A 399 -1.47 1.33 6.64
C LEU A 399 -2.43 2.50 6.86
N PHE A 400 -2.32 3.19 7.99
CA PHE A 400 -3.11 4.38 8.33
C PHE A 400 -2.21 5.61 8.35
N GLU A 401 -2.32 6.45 7.33
CA GLU A 401 -1.61 7.72 7.27
C GLU A 401 -2.59 8.90 7.38
N PHE A 402 -2.37 9.76 8.38
CA PHE A 402 -3.23 10.88 8.69
C PHE A 402 -2.57 12.20 8.28
N THR A 403 -2.96 12.74 7.13
CA THR A 403 -2.51 14.05 6.66
C THR A 403 -3.61 15.10 6.83
N ALA A 404 -3.23 16.29 7.28
CA ALA A 404 -4.19 17.39 7.46
C ALA A 404 -4.86 17.78 6.13
N SER A 405 -4.14 17.67 5.00
CA SER A 405 -4.66 17.92 3.65
C SER A 405 -5.83 17.02 3.28
N ASN A 406 -5.89 15.80 3.82
CA ASN A 406 -6.95 14.85 3.53
C ASN A 406 -8.07 14.91 4.58
N ILE A 407 -7.74 15.11 5.86
CA ILE A 407 -8.72 15.12 6.97
C ILE A 407 -9.61 16.37 6.93
N ILE A 408 -9.02 17.57 6.71
CA ILE A 408 -9.77 18.84 6.78
C ILE A 408 -10.90 18.91 5.76
N PRO A 409 -10.72 18.56 4.47
CA PRO A 409 -11.82 18.55 3.51
C PRO A 409 -12.98 17.64 3.91
N PHE A 410 -12.70 16.46 4.47
CA PHE A 410 -13.75 15.56 4.93
C PHE A 410 -14.50 16.09 6.15
N MET A 411 -13.81 16.73 7.10
CA MET A 411 -14.49 17.43 8.19
C MET A 411 -15.43 18.53 7.67
N ILE A 412 -15.01 19.29 6.68
CA ILE A 412 -15.83 20.33 6.05
C ILE A 412 -17.05 19.71 5.36
N ILE A 413 -16.88 18.58 4.66
CA ILE A 413 -17.99 17.86 4.03
C ILE A 413 -19.01 17.38 5.09
N ILE A 414 -18.55 16.82 6.20
CA ILE A 414 -19.42 16.37 7.29
C ILE A 414 -20.17 17.56 7.91
N MET A 415 -19.51 18.68 8.15
CA MET A 415 -20.12 19.91 8.61
C MET A 415 -21.16 20.45 7.63
N PHE A 416 -20.90 20.33 6.32
CA PHE A 416 -21.83 20.72 5.28
C PHE A 416 -23.06 19.80 5.23
N ILE A 417 -22.89 18.49 5.39
CA ILE A 417 -24.00 17.54 5.52
C ILE A 417 -24.85 17.87 6.75
N ALA A 418 -24.19 18.17 7.87
CA ALA A 418 -24.89 18.59 9.09
C ALA A 418 -25.67 19.91 8.89
N PHE A 419 -25.07 20.89 8.18
CA PHE A 419 -25.76 22.13 7.80
C PHE A 419 -27.00 21.82 6.95
N LEU A 420 -26.89 21.00 5.91
CA LEU A 420 -28.02 20.61 5.06
C LEU A 420 -29.15 19.96 5.86
N ALA A 421 -28.81 19.03 6.76
CA ALA A 421 -29.75 18.39 7.67
C ALA A 421 -30.44 19.41 8.60
N GLY A 422 -29.68 20.39 9.07
CA GLY A 422 -30.17 21.47 9.93
C GLY A 422 -31.06 22.51 9.23
N THR A 423 -31.04 22.59 7.89
CA THR A 423 -31.84 23.61 7.16
C THR A 423 -33.32 23.45 7.33
N ILE A 424 -33.84 22.21 7.39
CA ILE A 424 -35.26 21.92 7.59
C ILE A 424 -35.78 22.44 8.95
N PRO A 425 -35.18 22.05 10.08
CA PRO A 425 -35.58 22.58 11.37
C PRO A 425 -35.33 24.08 11.53
N ALA A 426 -34.23 24.61 11.00
CA ALA A 426 -33.90 26.02 11.03
C ALA A 426 -34.96 26.86 10.26
N TRP A 427 -35.38 26.38 9.10
CA TRP A 427 -36.45 27.01 8.33
C TRP A 427 -37.77 27.00 9.09
N LYS A 428 -38.14 25.87 9.72
CA LYS A 428 -39.36 25.73 10.53
C LYS A 428 -39.34 26.69 11.72
N ALA A 429 -38.19 26.82 12.41
CA ALA A 429 -38.04 27.80 13.50
C ALA A 429 -38.20 29.25 13.01
N ALA A 430 -37.55 29.60 11.90
CA ALA A 430 -37.59 30.93 11.31
C ALA A 430 -39.00 31.39 10.88
N HIS A 431 -39.89 30.45 10.53
CA HIS A 431 -41.25 30.74 10.08
C HIS A 431 -42.34 30.63 11.18
N LYS A 432 -41.95 30.37 12.45
CA LYS A 432 -42.89 30.39 13.57
C LYS A 432 -43.51 31.79 13.73
N ASN A 433 -44.85 31.83 13.89
CA ASN A 433 -45.57 33.07 14.16
C ASN A 433 -45.41 33.44 15.65
N PRO A 434 -44.96 34.68 15.96
CA PRO A 434 -44.77 35.09 17.36
C PRO A 434 -46.04 35.02 18.19
N ILE A 435 -47.21 35.33 17.60
CA ILE A 435 -48.48 35.32 18.31
C ILE A 435 -48.88 33.91 18.74
N ASP A 436 -48.77 32.95 17.82
CA ASP A 436 -49.11 31.56 18.08
C ASP A 436 -48.08 30.92 19.05
N ALA A 437 -46.81 31.30 18.94
CA ALA A 437 -45.72 30.80 19.78
C ALA A 437 -45.86 31.26 21.25
N LEU A 438 -46.39 32.46 21.48
CA LEU A 438 -46.64 32.99 22.84
C LEU A 438 -47.96 32.50 23.43
N ARG A 439 -48.89 32.03 22.60
CA ARG A 439 -50.19 31.47 23.00
C ARG A 439 -50.13 29.97 23.29
N TYR A 440 -49.05 29.34 22.98
CA TYR A 440 -48.84 27.90 23.16
C TYR A 440 -48.67 27.60 24.64
N GLU A 441 -49.66 26.92 25.22
CA GLU A 441 -49.63 26.27 26.55
C GLU A 441 -49.07 24.86 26.41
#